data_631d12fd581d0ee76b73958db28ac44b
#
_entry.id   631d12fd581d0ee76b73958db28ac44b
#
_cell.length_a   1.000
_cell.length_b   1.000
_cell.length_c   1.000
_cell.angle_alpha   90.00
_cell.angle_beta   90.00
_cell.angle_gamma   90.00
#
_symmetry.space_group_name_H-M   'P 1'
#
loop_
_entity.id
_entity.type
_entity.pdbx_description
1 polymer ?
#
loop_
_entity_poly.entity_id
_entity_poly.type
_entity_poly.pdbx_seq_one_letter_code
_entity_poly.pdbx_strand_id
1 'polypeptide(L)'
;MTFDDKAPIIPFVGLGGIKLYSTRKELKDLLAAKEVKSQILNSTWIKYDVQNAIELFFHLKNDKLFKITTLENYKGTLFNQIKVCTPKAQMLKIEPTFVYNDFEEVWETEKGAFIEMDAKTNTVKWISVYIPELDSADFEDCKW
;
A
#
# COMPACT_ATOMS: atom_id res chain seq x y z
N MET A 1 2.39 17.25 9.09
CA MET A 1 2.93 16.45 7.97
C MET A 1 1.87 16.28 6.90
N THR A 2 2.24 16.42 5.66
CA THR A 2 1.40 16.14 4.51
C THR A 2 1.97 14.94 3.76
N PHE A 3 1.19 14.31 2.90
CA PHE A 3 1.72 13.31 2.00
C PHE A 3 1.89 13.88 0.59
N ASP A 4 2.74 13.25 -0.21
CA ASP A 4 3.01 13.66 -1.59
C ASP A 4 2.42 12.61 -2.54
N ASP A 5 1.34 12.97 -3.25
CA ASP A 5 0.63 12.06 -4.15
C ASP A 5 1.41 11.70 -5.41
N LYS A 6 2.61 12.27 -5.58
CA LYS A 6 3.50 12.02 -6.72
C LYS A 6 4.82 11.34 -6.31
N ALA A 7 5.02 11.09 -5.00
CA ALA A 7 6.26 10.48 -4.54
C ALA A 7 6.40 9.06 -5.07
N PRO A 8 7.64 8.60 -5.31
CA PRO A 8 7.88 7.24 -5.78
C PRO A 8 7.30 6.18 -4.84
N ILE A 9 6.83 5.08 -5.42
CA ILE A 9 6.40 3.90 -4.68
C ILE A 9 7.62 3.01 -4.53
N ILE A 10 8.08 2.79 -3.29
CA ILE A 10 9.33 2.06 -3.03
C ILE A 10 9.02 0.82 -2.18
N PRO A 11 9.12 -0.39 -2.77
CA PRO A 11 8.87 -1.63 -2.03
C PRO A 11 9.70 -1.72 -0.74
N PHE A 12 9.08 -2.20 0.32
CA PHE A 12 9.64 -2.34 1.68
C PHE A 12 10.00 -1.01 2.36
N VAL A 13 9.81 0.13 1.71
CA VAL A 13 10.13 1.45 2.26
C VAL A 13 8.88 2.30 2.48
N GLY A 14 8.09 2.52 1.43
CA GLY A 14 6.89 3.32 1.54
C GLY A 14 6.46 3.98 0.24
N LEU A 15 5.53 4.89 0.35
CA LEU A 15 5.06 5.73 -0.76
C LEU A 15 4.42 7.00 -0.18
N GLY A 16 4.17 7.98 -1.03
CA GLY A 16 3.53 9.22 -0.58
C GLY A 16 4.41 10.06 0.34
N GLY A 17 5.70 9.79 0.40
CA GLY A 17 6.58 10.43 1.36
C GLY A 17 6.41 9.87 2.78
N ILE A 18 5.65 8.78 2.94
CA ILE A 18 5.36 8.15 4.22
C ILE A 18 6.12 6.83 4.29
N LYS A 19 6.79 6.59 5.41
CA LYS A 19 7.62 5.39 5.60
C LYS A 19 6.88 4.31 6.35
N LEU A 20 7.02 3.07 5.89
CA LEU A 20 6.61 1.89 6.65
C LEU A 20 7.30 1.89 8.02
N TYR A 21 6.68 1.26 8.99
CA TYR A 21 7.05 1.26 10.42
C TYR A 21 6.80 2.57 11.16
N SER A 22 6.34 3.63 10.49
CA SER A 22 5.95 4.88 11.18
C SER A 22 4.79 4.59 12.13
N THR A 23 4.78 5.28 13.27
CA THR A 23 3.70 5.13 14.24
C THR A 23 2.56 6.11 13.96
N ARG A 24 1.36 5.82 14.49
CA ARG A 24 0.25 6.76 14.39
C ARG A 24 0.58 8.10 15.07
N LYS A 25 1.36 8.06 16.13
CA LYS A 25 1.80 9.27 16.82
C LYS A 25 2.65 10.16 15.92
N GLU A 26 3.58 9.56 15.20
CA GLU A 26 4.44 10.29 14.25
C GLU A 26 3.63 10.91 13.10
N LEU A 27 2.53 10.28 12.70
CA LEU A 27 1.68 10.73 11.61
C LEU A 27 0.39 11.42 12.08
N LYS A 28 0.33 11.81 13.34
CA LYS A 28 -0.90 12.30 13.97
C LYS A 28 -1.54 13.48 13.23
N ASP A 29 -0.74 14.41 12.72
CA ASP A 29 -1.27 15.59 12.02
C ASP A 29 -1.94 15.20 10.71
N LEU A 30 -1.35 14.27 9.96
CA LEU A 30 -1.94 13.74 8.75
C LEU A 30 -3.26 13.01 9.04
N LEU A 31 -3.25 12.15 10.07
CA LEU A 31 -4.40 11.31 10.39
C LEU A 31 -5.56 12.10 11.01
N ALA A 32 -5.30 13.29 11.57
CA ALA A 32 -6.32 14.14 12.18
C ALA A 32 -7.02 15.07 11.19
N ALA A 33 -6.60 15.10 9.92
CA ALA A 33 -7.23 15.96 8.91
C ALA A 33 -8.68 15.56 8.70
N LYS A 34 -9.55 16.52 8.40
CA LYS A 34 -11.01 16.31 8.31
C LYS A 34 -11.42 15.31 7.25
N GLU A 35 -10.68 15.23 6.16
CA GLU A 35 -10.99 14.35 5.04
C GLU A 35 -10.54 12.91 5.26
N VAL A 36 -9.82 12.65 6.34
CA VAL A 36 -9.30 11.31 6.63
C VAL A 36 -10.37 10.47 7.32
N LYS A 37 -10.65 9.30 6.76
CA LYS A 37 -11.61 8.35 7.32
C LYS A 37 -10.87 7.14 7.85
N SER A 38 -11.35 6.55 8.94
CA SER A 38 -10.75 5.36 9.51
C SER A 38 -11.75 4.23 9.69
N GLN A 39 -11.24 3.01 9.69
CA GLN A 39 -12.02 1.79 9.88
C GLN A 39 -11.17 0.73 10.55
N ILE A 40 -11.72 0.08 11.58
CA ILE A 40 -11.05 -1.05 12.24
C ILE A 40 -11.35 -2.32 11.46
N LEU A 41 -10.32 -3.10 11.16
CA LEU A 41 -10.40 -4.36 10.43
C LEU A 41 -9.95 -5.51 11.33
N ASN A 42 -10.72 -6.60 11.35
CA ASN A 42 -10.37 -7.83 12.06
C ASN A 42 -10.05 -7.63 13.55
N SER A 43 -10.54 -6.57 14.17
CA SER A 43 -10.27 -6.21 15.57
C SER A 43 -8.82 -5.88 15.88
N THR A 44 -7.88 -6.06 14.93
CA THR A 44 -6.44 -5.92 15.18
C THR A 44 -5.76 -4.86 14.34
N TRP A 45 -6.40 -4.42 13.26
CA TRP A 45 -5.85 -3.43 12.34
C TRP A 45 -6.73 -2.19 12.28
N ILE A 46 -6.13 -1.03 12.00
CA ILE A 46 -6.88 0.17 11.66
C ILE A 46 -6.39 0.69 10.31
N LYS A 47 -7.32 1.02 9.44
CA LYS A 47 -7.06 1.53 8.10
C LYS A 47 -7.51 2.99 8.02
N TYR A 48 -6.68 3.84 7.44
CA TYR A 48 -7.02 5.23 7.17
C TYR A 48 -7.04 5.49 5.67
N ASP A 49 -8.14 6.08 5.19
CA ASP A 49 -8.28 6.54 3.80
C ASP A 49 -7.96 8.04 3.78
N VAL A 50 -6.95 8.42 3.01
CA VAL A 50 -6.49 9.80 2.90
C VAL A 50 -6.76 10.30 1.49
N GLN A 51 -7.80 11.13 1.33
CA GLN A 51 -8.15 11.86 0.10
C GLN A 51 -8.36 10.96 -1.14
N ASN A 52 -8.79 9.73 -0.94
CA ASN A 52 -8.91 8.75 -2.03
C ASN A 52 -7.62 8.60 -2.85
N ALA A 53 -6.48 8.85 -2.22
CA ALA A 53 -5.17 8.72 -2.82
C ALA A 53 -4.36 7.58 -2.22
N ILE A 54 -4.45 7.37 -0.91
CA ILE A 54 -3.73 6.29 -0.22
C ILE A 54 -4.57 5.72 0.91
N GLU A 55 -4.30 4.45 1.22
CA GLU A 55 -4.77 3.80 2.44
C GLU A 55 -3.57 3.41 3.30
N LEU A 56 -3.64 3.74 4.58
CA LEU A 56 -2.60 3.43 5.56
C LEU A 56 -3.11 2.37 6.52
N PHE A 57 -2.38 1.26 6.65
CA PHE A 57 -2.76 0.15 7.53
C PHE A 57 -1.80 0.04 8.71
N PHE A 58 -2.34 0.24 9.91
CA PHE A 58 -1.58 0.12 11.16
C PHE A 58 -2.06 -1.07 11.95
N HIS A 59 -1.15 -1.72 12.68
CA HIS A 59 -1.51 -2.74 13.64
C HIS A 59 -1.82 -2.10 14.99
N LEU A 60 -2.97 -2.43 15.58
CA LEU A 60 -3.39 -1.81 16.84
C LEU A 60 -2.51 -2.21 18.03
N LYS A 61 -1.82 -3.35 17.96
CA LYS A 61 -0.99 -3.84 19.06
C LYS A 61 0.29 -3.04 19.25
N ASN A 62 0.98 -2.69 18.15
CA ASN A 62 2.23 -1.91 18.23
C ASN A 62 2.14 -0.52 17.62
N ASP A 63 0.99 -0.18 17.05
CA ASP A 63 0.68 1.13 16.49
C ASP A 63 1.57 1.54 15.31
N LYS A 64 2.13 0.56 14.60
CA LYS A 64 3.03 0.80 13.47
C LYS A 64 2.37 0.52 12.13
N LEU A 65 2.76 1.32 11.14
CA LEU A 65 2.32 1.22 9.76
C LEU A 65 2.99 0.02 9.09
N PHE A 66 2.20 -0.93 8.60
CA PHE A 66 2.75 -2.14 7.99
C PHE A 66 2.43 -2.28 6.49
N LYS A 67 1.47 -1.51 5.97
CA LYS A 67 1.10 -1.56 4.56
C LYS A 67 0.54 -0.21 4.12
N ILE A 68 0.88 0.18 2.90
CA ILE A 68 0.31 1.36 2.25
C ILE A 68 -0.19 0.94 0.87
N THR A 69 -1.41 1.32 0.53
CA THR A 69 -2.04 1.02 -0.75
C THR A 69 -2.38 2.31 -1.47
N THR A 70 -2.06 2.39 -2.77
CA THR A 70 -2.48 3.52 -3.60
C THR A 70 -3.94 3.39 -3.98
N LEU A 71 -4.64 4.50 -4.05
CA LEU A 71 -6.01 4.59 -4.55
C LEU A 71 -6.04 5.40 -5.85
N GLU A 72 -7.25 5.71 -6.32
CA GLU A 72 -7.48 6.33 -7.62
C GLU A 72 -6.68 7.62 -7.86
N ASN A 73 -6.54 8.45 -6.84
CA ASN A 73 -5.91 9.76 -6.99
C ASN A 73 -4.39 9.77 -6.83
N TYR A 74 -3.77 8.62 -6.61
CA TYR A 74 -2.31 8.57 -6.48
C TYR A 74 -1.64 8.61 -7.86
N LYS A 75 -0.59 9.43 -8.01
CA LYS A 75 0.08 9.68 -9.29
C LYS A 75 1.53 9.22 -9.34
N GLY A 76 2.09 8.77 -8.23
CA GLY A 76 3.46 8.26 -8.20
C GLY A 76 3.60 6.90 -8.88
N THR A 77 4.84 6.49 -9.17
CA THR A 77 5.13 5.27 -9.92
C THR A 77 5.93 4.26 -9.10
N LEU A 78 5.64 2.98 -9.39
CA LEU A 78 6.41 1.84 -8.91
C LEU A 78 7.37 1.44 -10.04
N PHE A 79 8.63 1.14 -9.70
CA PHE A 79 9.67 0.78 -10.66
C PHE A 79 9.77 1.82 -11.79
N ASN A 80 9.59 3.08 -11.47
CA ASN A 80 9.68 4.25 -12.35
C ASN A 80 8.62 4.34 -13.46
N GLN A 81 7.76 3.34 -13.64
CA GLN A 81 6.84 3.31 -14.79
C GLN A 81 5.44 2.81 -14.50
N ILE A 82 5.24 2.02 -13.44
CA ILE A 82 3.92 1.44 -13.14
C ILE A 82 3.16 2.36 -12.19
N LYS A 83 1.96 2.76 -12.59
CA LYS A 83 1.09 3.58 -11.76
C LYS A 83 -0.36 3.11 -11.88
N VAL A 84 -1.24 3.71 -11.10
CA VAL A 84 -2.68 3.48 -11.22
C VAL A 84 -3.10 3.74 -12.68
N CYS A 85 -3.91 2.85 -13.22
CA CYS A 85 -4.38 2.83 -14.62
C CYS A 85 -3.39 2.29 -15.66
N THR A 86 -2.20 1.84 -15.28
CA THR A 86 -1.29 1.18 -16.23
C THR A 86 -1.93 -0.13 -16.73
N PRO A 87 -1.96 -0.39 -18.05
CA PRO A 87 -2.47 -1.66 -18.56
C PRO A 87 -1.67 -2.86 -18.05
N LYS A 88 -2.37 -3.98 -17.81
CA LYS A 88 -1.74 -5.19 -17.29
C LYS A 88 -0.58 -5.68 -18.14
N ALA A 89 -0.75 -5.70 -19.47
CA ALA A 89 0.29 -6.15 -20.38
C ALA A 89 1.56 -5.30 -20.25
N GLN A 90 1.40 -3.98 -20.09
CA GLN A 90 2.52 -3.07 -19.88
C GLN A 90 3.18 -3.30 -18.53
N MET A 91 2.39 -3.49 -17.46
CA MET A 91 2.90 -3.81 -16.14
C MET A 91 3.80 -5.04 -16.16
N LEU A 92 3.35 -6.13 -16.81
CA LEU A 92 4.10 -7.37 -16.92
C LEU A 92 5.35 -7.24 -17.79
N LYS A 93 5.33 -6.33 -18.76
CA LYS A 93 6.49 -6.04 -19.59
C LYS A 93 7.54 -5.25 -18.82
N ILE A 94 7.10 -4.29 -18.01
CA ILE A 94 8.00 -3.47 -17.17
C ILE A 94 8.64 -4.32 -16.08
N GLU A 95 7.86 -5.18 -15.42
CA GLU A 95 8.34 -6.01 -14.32
C GLU A 95 7.83 -7.45 -14.50
N PRO A 96 8.59 -8.30 -15.19
CA PRO A 96 8.16 -9.69 -15.46
C PRO A 96 8.11 -10.61 -14.24
N THR A 97 8.62 -10.19 -13.10
CA THR A 97 8.61 -11.01 -11.87
C THR A 97 7.24 -11.09 -11.20
N PHE A 98 6.26 -10.30 -11.64
CA PHE A 98 4.91 -10.41 -11.10
C PHE A 98 4.28 -11.75 -11.44
N VAL A 99 3.74 -12.43 -10.43
CA VAL A 99 3.05 -13.72 -10.52
C VAL A 99 1.66 -13.56 -9.94
N TYR A 100 0.66 -14.12 -10.63
CA TYR A 100 -0.71 -14.04 -10.15
C TYR A 100 -0.96 -15.03 -9.01
N ASN A 101 -1.54 -14.52 -7.92
CA ASN A 101 -1.96 -15.30 -6.77
C ASN A 101 -3.47 -15.49 -6.85
N ASP A 102 -3.92 -16.71 -7.18
CA ASP A 102 -5.34 -17.01 -7.36
C ASP A 102 -6.15 -16.87 -6.07
N PHE A 103 -5.53 -17.15 -4.93
CA PHE A 103 -6.22 -17.10 -3.65
C PHE A 103 -6.52 -15.66 -3.23
N GLU A 104 -5.51 -14.80 -3.32
CA GLU A 104 -5.64 -13.38 -2.94
C GLU A 104 -6.16 -12.51 -4.10
N GLU A 105 -6.18 -13.06 -5.30
CA GLU A 105 -6.61 -12.35 -6.52
C GLU A 105 -5.78 -11.09 -6.79
N VAL A 106 -4.46 -11.19 -6.57
CA VAL A 106 -3.52 -10.10 -6.82
C VAL A 106 -2.32 -10.59 -7.61
N TRP A 107 -1.64 -9.66 -8.27
CA TRP A 107 -0.33 -9.89 -8.88
C TRP A 107 0.73 -9.48 -7.86
N GLU A 108 1.63 -10.38 -7.54
CA GLU A 108 2.66 -10.12 -6.53
C GLU A 108 4.06 -10.39 -7.06
N THR A 109 5.04 -9.65 -6.53
CA THR A 109 6.45 -9.84 -6.84
C THR A 109 7.25 -9.96 -5.56
N GLU A 110 8.28 -10.82 -5.59
CA GLU A 110 9.22 -10.95 -4.46
C GLU A 110 9.95 -9.65 -4.14
N LYS A 111 9.90 -8.67 -5.02
CA LYS A 111 10.48 -7.35 -4.79
C LYS A 111 9.72 -6.51 -3.78
N GLY A 112 8.55 -6.98 -3.32
CA GLY A 112 7.86 -6.35 -2.20
C GLY A 112 6.68 -5.47 -2.57
N ALA A 113 5.97 -5.82 -3.63
CA ALA A 113 4.75 -5.12 -4.01
C ALA A 113 3.70 -6.11 -4.50
N PHE A 114 2.43 -5.78 -4.31
CA PHE A 114 1.36 -6.48 -5.00
C PHE A 114 0.38 -5.49 -5.62
N ILE A 115 -0.26 -5.93 -6.68
CA ILE A 115 -1.14 -5.11 -7.51
C ILE A 115 -2.47 -5.81 -7.71
N GLU A 116 -3.57 -5.08 -7.47
CA GLU A 116 -4.90 -5.53 -7.82
C GLU A 116 -5.33 -4.83 -9.11
N MET A 117 -5.88 -5.61 -10.04
CA MET A 117 -6.32 -5.10 -11.33
C MET A 117 -7.79 -4.71 -11.29
N ASP A 118 -8.17 -3.71 -12.06
CA ASP A 118 -9.57 -3.42 -12.35
C ASP A 118 -10.08 -4.45 -13.35
N ALA A 119 -11.10 -5.22 -12.95
CA ALA A 119 -11.62 -6.31 -13.77
C ALA A 119 -12.29 -5.82 -15.07
N LYS A 120 -12.79 -4.60 -15.10
CA LYS A 120 -13.48 -4.04 -16.27
C LYS A 120 -12.51 -3.52 -17.32
N THR A 121 -11.46 -2.83 -16.88
CA THR A 121 -10.52 -2.16 -17.77
C THR A 121 -9.23 -2.94 -17.96
N ASN A 122 -8.95 -3.92 -17.09
CA ASN A 122 -7.72 -4.70 -17.10
C ASN A 122 -6.49 -3.80 -16.93
N THR A 123 -6.63 -2.79 -16.07
CA THR A 123 -5.58 -1.85 -15.71
C THR A 123 -5.30 -1.89 -14.21
N VAL A 124 -4.15 -1.40 -13.81
CA VAL A 124 -3.77 -1.33 -12.39
C VAL A 124 -4.78 -0.48 -11.63
N LYS A 125 -5.39 -1.07 -10.59
CA LYS A 125 -6.33 -0.38 -9.71
C LYS A 125 -5.66 0.09 -8.44
N TRP A 126 -5.00 -0.82 -7.72
CA TRP A 126 -4.32 -0.56 -6.46
C TRP A 126 -2.93 -1.15 -6.46
N ILE A 127 -1.98 -0.41 -5.90
CA ILE A 127 -0.60 -0.86 -5.69
C ILE A 127 -0.34 -0.83 -4.20
N SER A 128 0.13 -1.94 -3.63
CA SER A 128 0.47 -2.02 -2.21
C SER A 128 1.93 -2.30 -2.01
N VAL A 129 2.53 -1.59 -1.06
CA VAL A 129 3.84 -1.91 -0.50
C VAL A 129 3.66 -2.19 0.99
N TYR A 130 4.52 -3.04 1.54
CA TYR A 130 4.33 -3.58 2.88
C TYR A 130 5.66 -3.97 3.50
N ILE A 131 5.65 -4.18 4.82
CA ILE A 131 6.83 -4.67 5.53
C ILE A 131 7.02 -6.16 5.25
N PRO A 132 8.28 -6.65 5.19
CA PRO A 132 8.52 -8.06 4.90
C PRO A 132 7.92 -9.00 5.95
N GLU A 133 7.78 -8.55 7.20
CA GLU A 133 7.18 -9.34 8.27
C GLU A 133 5.70 -9.67 8.05
N LEU A 134 5.02 -8.97 7.13
CA LEU A 134 3.60 -9.23 6.83
C LEU A 134 3.37 -10.69 6.40
N ASP A 135 4.33 -11.29 5.69
CA ASP A 135 4.24 -12.67 5.22
C ASP A 135 4.74 -13.69 6.25
N SER A 136 5.14 -13.22 7.42
CA SER A 136 5.66 -14.09 8.49
C SER A 136 4.51 -14.73 9.27
N ALA A 137 4.70 -15.98 9.69
CA ALA A 137 3.71 -16.70 10.51
C ALA A 137 3.44 -16.02 11.86
N ASP A 138 4.40 -15.25 12.37
CA ASP A 138 4.30 -14.54 13.65
C ASP A 138 4.02 -13.05 13.51
N PHE A 139 3.54 -12.62 12.34
CA PHE A 139 3.24 -11.21 12.07
C PHE A 139 2.36 -10.59 13.17
N GLU A 140 1.32 -11.32 13.60
CA GLU A 140 0.35 -10.82 14.60
C GLU A 140 0.93 -10.68 16.01
N ASP A 141 2.11 -11.22 16.25
CA ASP A 141 2.82 -11.04 17.54
C ASP A 141 3.44 -9.64 17.66
N CYS A 142 3.54 -8.93 16.55
CA CYS A 142 4.01 -7.53 16.49
C CYS A 142 5.38 -7.30 17.14
N LYS A 143 6.32 -8.20 16.83
CA LYS A 143 7.70 -8.06 17.29
C LYS A 143 8.57 -7.16 16.38
N TRP A 144 7.96 -6.68 15.34
CA TRP A 144 8.57 -5.75 14.36
C TRP A 144 8.35 -4.29 14.67
#